data_3352af88d099f2400e9fe4cfb1be544c
#
_entry.id   3352af88d099f2400e9fe4cfb1be544c
#
_cell.length_a   1.000
_cell.length_b   1.000
_cell.length_c   1.000
_cell.angle_alpha   90.00
_cell.angle_beta   90.00
_cell.angle_gamma   90.00
#
_symmetry.space_group_name_H-M   'P 1'
#
loop_
_entity.id
_entity.type
_entity.pdbx_description
1 polymer ?
#
loop_
_entity_poly.entity_id
_entity_poly.type
_entity_poly.pdbx_seq_one_letter_code
_entity_poly.pdbx_strand_id
1 'polypeptide(L)'
;QRLIAMATEIQTVPPLPELSRKDLITSNDVRWCPGCGDYAILNSLQRTFPELGVPRENFVIISGIGCSSRFPYYMDTYGFHTIHGRAPTVATGVKVANPDLSVWIVTGDGDGLSIGGNHMLHLLRRNINVTVLLFNNRIYGLTKGQYSPTSPLGTRTKTTPAGSIDNPLNPLLFALG
;
A
#
# COMPACT_ATOMS: atom_id res chain seq x y z
N GLN A 1 -44.24 38.02 24.87
CA GLN A 1 -43.22 36.95 24.84
C GLN A 1 -43.28 36.26 23.48
N ARG A 2 -42.41 36.69 22.53
CA ARG A 2 -42.20 36.00 21.24
C ARG A 2 -40.92 35.20 21.34
N LEU A 3 -41.03 33.90 21.51
CA LEU A 3 -39.94 32.96 21.27
C LEU A 3 -39.74 32.86 19.76
N ILE A 4 -38.66 33.46 19.28
CA ILE A 4 -38.19 33.28 17.90
C ILE A 4 -37.54 31.91 17.86
N ALA A 5 -38.24 30.93 17.29
CA ALA A 5 -37.64 29.66 16.93
C ALA A 5 -36.67 29.90 15.74
N MET A 6 -35.39 30.03 16.02
CA MET A 6 -34.35 29.90 14.98
C MET A 6 -34.25 28.42 14.59
N ALA A 7 -35.05 28.04 13.59
CA ALA A 7 -34.81 26.78 12.90
C ALA A 7 -33.46 26.91 12.18
N THR A 8 -32.46 26.26 12.73
CA THR A 8 -31.15 26.08 12.04
C THR A 8 -31.48 25.21 10.83
N GLU A 9 -31.56 25.80 9.65
CA GLU A 9 -31.56 25.03 8.41
C GLU A 9 -30.24 24.22 8.37
N ILE A 10 -30.39 22.94 8.59
CA ILE A 10 -29.26 22.00 8.33
C ILE A 10 -29.05 22.06 6.82
N GLN A 11 -28.04 22.82 6.39
CA GLN A 11 -27.61 22.79 5.01
C GLN A 11 -27.16 21.33 4.73
N THR A 12 -28.01 20.62 3.99
CA THR A 12 -27.63 19.30 3.48
C THR A 12 -26.49 19.50 2.51
N VAL A 13 -25.29 19.10 2.94
CA VAL A 13 -24.12 19.05 2.06
C VAL A 13 -24.50 18.14 0.88
N PRO A 14 -24.38 18.62 -0.38
CA PRO A 14 -24.69 17.77 -1.52
C PRO A 14 -23.87 16.49 -1.44
N PRO A 15 -24.44 15.34 -1.82
CA PRO A 15 -23.69 14.10 -1.83
C PRO A 15 -22.43 14.28 -2.69
N LEU A 16 -21.31 13.81 -2.18
CA LEU A 16 -20.04 13.82 -2.93
C LEU A 16 -20.28 13.11 -4.27
N PRO A 17 -19.68 13.59 -5.36
CA PRO A 17 -19.78 12.92 -6.65
C PRO A 17 -19.30 11.48 -6.48
N GLU A 18 -20.05 10.54 -7.06
CA GLU A 18 -19.75 9.13 -6.99
C GLU A 18 -18.41 8.87 -7.67
N LEU A 19 -17.44 8.37 -6.89
CA LEU A 19 -16.09 8.05 -7.38
C LEU A 19 -16.20 6.91 -8.40
N SER A 20 -15.56 7.06 -9.54
CA SER A 20 -15.50 6.03 -10.58
C SER A 20 -14.07 5.53 -10.76
N ARG A 21 -13.91 4.35 -11.41
CA ARG A 21 -12.60 3.84 -11.76
C ARG A 21 -11.75 4.84 -12.56
N LYS A 22 -12.38 5.62 -13.44
CA LYS A 22 -11.67 6.59 -14.32
C LYS A 22 -11.00 7.69 -13.52
N ASP A 23 -11.60 8.09 -12.41
CA ASP A 23 -11.08 9.14 -11.53
C ASP A 23 -9.84 8.71 -10.74
N LEU A 24 -9.52 7.42 -10.78
CA LEU A 24 -8.35 6.83 -10.12
C LEU A 24 -7.20 6.52 -11.09
N ILE A 25 -7.35 6.80 -12.37
CA ILE A 25 -6.33 6.52 -13.39
C ILE A 25 -5.52 7.78 -13.64
N THR A 26 -4.20 7.71 -13.43
CA THR A 26 -3.28 8.80 -13.77
C THR A 26 -2.93 8.82 -15.25
N SER A 27 -2.36 9.92 -15.71
CA SER A 27 -1.80 10.06 -17.07
C SER A 27 -0.43 9.38 -17.24
N ASN A 28 0.13 8.80 -16.19
CA ASN A 28 1.44 8.18 -16.23
C ASN A 28 1.41 6.80 -16.92
N ASP A 29 2.39 6.55 -17.79
CA ASP A 29 2.60 5.23 -18.37
C ASP A 29 2.98 4.22 -17.28
N VAL A 30 2.25 3.11 -17.22
CA VAL A 30 2.59 2.01 -16.31
C VAL A 30 3.80 1.25 -16.80
N ARG A 31 4.88 1.21 -16.01
CA ARG A 31 6.20 0.69 -16.42
C ARG A 31 6.60 -0.57 -15.66
N TRP A 32 5.71 -1.54 -15.59
CA TRP A 32 6.05 -2.90 -15.18
C TRP A 32 6.38 -3.78 -16.38
N CYS A 33 6.96 -4.93 -16.12
CA CYS A 33 7.26 -5.90 -17.18
C CYS A 33 5.98 -6.43 -17.83
N PRO A 34 5.97 -6.72 -19.13
CA PRO A 34 4.84 -7.36 -19.79
C PRO A 34 4.42 -8.66 -19.08
N GLY A 35 3.13 -8.81 -18.78
CA GLY A 35 2.60 -9.96 -18.06
C GLY A 35 2.80 -9.96 -16.54
N CYS A 36 3.32 -8.88 -15.96
CA CYS A 36 3.46 -8.75 -14.52
C CYS A 36 2.10 -8.74 -13.82
N GLY A 37 1.97 -9.45 -12.68
CA GLY A 37 0.76 -9.48 -11.87
C GLY A 37 0.36 -8.13 -11.29
N ASP A 38 1.29 -7.19 -11.16
CA ASP A 38 1.05 -5.84 -10.63
C ASP A 38 0.00 -5.08 -11.46
N TYR A 39 -0.09 -5.33 -12.78
CA TYR A 39 -1.16 -4.78 -13.64
C TYR A 39 -2.56 -5.22 -13.21
N ALA A 40 -2.71 -6.51 -12.89
CA ALA A 40 -3.99 -7.06 -12.46
C ALA A 40 -4.41 -6.49 -11.10
N ILE A 41 -3.45 -6.35 -10.18
CA ILE A 41 -3.69 -5.77 -8.85
C ILE A 41 -4.07 -4.30 -8.97
N LEU A 42 -3.35 -3.51 -9.77
CA LEU A 42 -3.69 -2.11 -10.02
C LEU A 42 -5.12 -1.96 -10.55
N ASN A 43 -5.47 -2.74 -11.58
CA ASN A 43 -6.80 -2.72 -12.15
C ASN A 43 -7.89 -3.13 -11.14
N SER A 44 -7.62 -4.12 -10.29
CA SER A 44 -8.55 -4.53 -9.23
C SER A 44 -8.78 -3.40 -8.22
N LEU A 45 -7.72 -2.75 -7.74
CA LEU A 45 -7.86 -1.66 -6.76
C LEU A 45 -8.55 -0.44 -7.35
N GLN A 46 -8.28 -0.09 -8.61
CA GLN A 46 -8.98 0.99 -9.31
C GLN A 46 -10.49 0.71 -9.46
N ARG A 47 -10.91 -0.56 -9.45
CA ARG A 47 -12.33 -0.93 -9.46
C ARG A 47 -12.94 -0.98 -8.07
N THR A 48 -12.18 -1.46 -7.08
CA THR A 48 -12.67 -1.66 -5.71
C THR A 48 -12.75 -0.36 -4.91
N PHE A 49 -11.83 0.59 -5.11
CA PHE A 49 -11.82 1.83 -4.33
C PHE A 49 -13.14 2.62 -4.40
N PRO A 50 -13.80 2.76 -5.56
CA PRO A 50 -15.12 3.39 -5.63
C PRO A 50 -16.18 2.71 -4.77
N GLU A 51 -16.12 1.38 -4.65
CA GLU A 51 -17.09 0.58 -3.87
C GLU A 51 -16.93 0.76 -2.35
N LEU A 52 -15.79 1.33 -1.90
CA LEU A 52 -15.54 1.58 -0.48
C LEU A 52 -16.28 2.81 0.05
N GLY A 53 -16.86 3.65 -0.81
CA GLY A 53 -17.61 4.84 -0.41
C GLY A 53 -16.72 5.92 0.25
N VAL A 54 -15.43 5.90 0.04
CA VAL A 54 -14.46 6.86 0.57
C VAL A 54 -14.16 7.90 -0.51
N PRO A 55 -14.23 9.21 -0.21
CA PRO A 55 -13.85 10.26 -1.16
C PRO A 55 -12.40 10.08 -1.64
N ARG A 56 -12.14 10.39 -2.92
CA ARG A 56 -10.81 10.23 -3.51
C ARG A 56 -9.70 10.91 -2.72
N GLU A 57 -9.96 12.12 -2.23
CA GLU A 57 -9.03 12.93 -1.44
C GLU A 57 -8.71 12.34 -0.07
N ASN A 58 -9.49 11.38 0.41
CA ASN A 58 -9.24 10.69 1.67
C ASN A 58 -8.42 9.41 1.50
N PHE A 59 -8.16 8.97 0.27
CA PHE A 59 -7.23 7.87 0.03
C PHE A 59 -5.79 8.37 0.02
N VAL A 60 -4.92 7.68 0.75
CA VAL A 60 -3.48 7.92 0.75
C VAL A 60 -2.74 6.61 0.53
N ILE A 61 -2.00 6.50 -0.56
CA ILE A 61 -1.20 5.33 -0.90
C ILE A 61 0.27 5.61 -0.58
N ILE A 62 0.86 4.78 0.28
CA ILE A 62 2.22 4.96 0.75
C ILE A 62 3.04 3.74 0.37
N SER A 63 4.12 3.94 -0.36
CA SER A 63 4.98 2.85 -0.83
C SER A 63 6.42 2.98 -0.35
N GLY A 64 7.09 1.84 -0.26
CA GLY A 64 8.55 1.76 -0.10
C GLY A 64 9.29 1.78 -1.43
N ILE A 65 10.19 0.82 -1.66
CA ILE A 65 10.99 0.71 -2.89
C ILE A 65 10.79 -0.68 -3.52
N GLY A 66 10.77 -0.72 -4.83
CA GLY A 66 10.61 -1.92 -5.64
C GLY A 66 9.56 -1.76 -6.73
N CYS A 67 9.25 -2.83 -7.46
CA CYS A 67 8.31 -2.78 -8.58
C CYS A 67 6.90 -2.38 -8.12
N SER A 68 6.37 -3.02 -7.09
CA SER A 68 5.08 -2.68 -6.50
C SER A 68 5.02 -1.25 -5.96
N SER A 69 6.14 -0.73 -5.50
CA SER A 69 6.22 0.61 -4.90
C SER A 69 6.04 1.77 -5.89
N ARG A 70 5.91 1.47 -7.17
CA ARG A 70 5.48 2.45 -8.18
C ARG A 70 3.99 2.77 -8.13
N PHE A 71 3.24 2.06 -7.33
CA PHE A 71 1.78 2.15 -7.25
C PHE A 71 1.25 3.58 -7.05
N PRO A 72 1.85 4.46 -6.18
CA PRO A 72 1.40 5.84 -6.02
C PRO A 72 1.45 6.68 -7.30
N TYR A 73 2.29 6.30 -8.27
CA TYR A 73 2.35 7.01 -9.56
C TYR A 73 1.18 6.66 -10.51
N TYR A 74 0.49 5.53 -10.24
CA TYR A 74 -0.52 4.97 -11.14
C TYR A 74 -1.93 5.04 -10.58
N MET A 75 -2.07 5.56 -9.35
CA MET A 75 -3.35 5.83 -8.71
C MET A 75 -3.51 7.34 -8.52
N ASP A 76 -4.59 7.92 -9.03
CA ASP A 76 -4.91 9.35 -8.86
C ASP A 76 -5.53 9.60 -7.47
N THR A 77 -4.69 9.45 -6.44
CA THR A 77 -4.98 9.70 -5.03
C THR A 77 -3.81 10.46 -4.42
N TYR A 78 -3.91 10.89 -3.18
CA TYR A 78 -2.71 11.31 -2.46
C TYR A 78 -1.79 10.11 -2.22
N GLY A 79 -0.47 10.37 -2.19
CA GLY A 79 0.49 9.30 -1.99
C GLY A 79 1.88 9.77 -1.61
N PHE A 80 2.64 8.82 -1.06
CA PHE A 80 4.05 9.00 -0.73
C PHE A 80 4.85 7.84 -1.31
N HIS A 81 5.91 8.15 -2.04
CA HIS A 81 6.94 7.19 -2.39
C HIS A 81 8.11 7.39 -1.43
N THR A 82 8.30 6.47 -0.50
CA THR A 82 9.21 6.63 0.62
C THR A 82 10.56 5.94 0.37
N ILE A 83 11.41 5.93 1.39
CA ILE A 83 12.69 5.20 1.39
C ILE A 83 12.41 3.70 1.61
N HIS A 84 13.34 2.87 1.17
CA HIS A 84 13.27 1.39 1.27
C HIS A 84 12.92 0.92 2.69
N GLY A 85 11.82 0.18 2.79
CA GLY A 85 11.31 -0.37 4.03
C GLY A 85 10.67 0.65 5.00
N ARG A 86 10.46 1.91 4.57
CA ARG A 86 9.94 2.97 5.47
C ARG A 86 8.47 3.30 5.31
N ALA A 87 7.77 2.68 4.39
CA ALA A 87 6.34 2.91 4.19
C ALA A 87 5.52 2.74 5.49
N PRO A 88 5.75 1.73 6.35
CA PRO A 88 5.00 1.56 7.59
C PRO A 88 5.15 2.73 8.57
N THR A 89 6.33 3.36 8.65
CA THR A 89 6.56 4.49 9.56
C THR A 89 5.89 5.76 9.08
N VAL A 90 5.97 6.04 7.77
CA VAL A 90 5.28 7.19 7.17
C VAL A 90 3.77 7.02 7.28
N ALA A 91 3.25 5.83 6.98
CA ALA A 91 1.83 5.50 7.12
C ALA A 91 1.33 5.69 8.56
N THR A 92 2.11 5.26 9.54
CA THR A 92 1.81 5.50 10.95
C THR A 92 1.70 7.00 11.24
N GLY A 93 2.65 7.80 10.77
CA GLY A 93 2.64 9.26 10.94
C GLY A 93 1.43 9.92 10.30
N VAL A 94 1.10 9.54 9.06
CA VAL A 94 -0.08 10.06 8.33
C VAL A 94 -1.37 9.72 9.07
N LYS A 95 -1.52 8.46 9.53
CA LYS A 95 -2.72 8.01 10.24
C LYS A 95 -2.89 8.66 11.61
N VAL A 96 -1.78 8.94 12.30
CA VAL A 96 -1.79 9.66 13.59
C VAL A 96 -2.12 11.13 13.38
N ALA A 97 -1.60 11.76 12.32
CA ALA A 97 -1.86 13.16 12.01
C ALA A 97 -3.30 13.42 11.55
N ASN A 98 -3.88 12.48 10.79
CA ASN A 98 -5.27 12.53 10.37
C ASN A 98 -5.91 11.13 10.38
N PRO A 99 -6.67 10.81 11.45
CA PRO A 99 -7.31 9.50 11.62
C PRO A 99 -8.40 9.18 10.59
N ASP A 100 -8.96 10.18 9.92
CA ASP A 100 -10.07 10.00 8.98
C ASP A 100 -9.61 9.52 7.60
N LEU A 101 -8.30 9.59 7.31
CA LEU A 101 -7.75 9.13 6.05
C LEU A 101 -7.77 7.61 5.93
N SER A 102 -8.10 7.13 4.74
CA SER A 102 -7.97 5.73 4.32
C SER A 102 -6.53 5.50 3.84
N VAL A 103 -5.68 4.99 4.72
CA VAL A 103 -4.24 4.84 4.47
C VAL A 103 -3.91 3.42 4.02
N TRP A 104 -3.24 3.31 2.87
CA TRP A 104 -2.87 2.06 2.23
C TRP A 104 -1.36 2.00 2.04
N ILE A 105 -0.74 0.91 2.50
CA ILE A 105 0.69 0.65 2.30
C ILE A 105 0.84 -0.34 1.15
N VAL A 106 1.67 0.00 0.17
CA VAL A 106 2.06 -0.90 -0.91
C VAL A 106 3.55 -1.23 -0.77
N THR A 107 3.87 -2.49 -0.58
CA THR A 107 5.25 -2.96 -0.36
C THR A 107 5.47 -4.35 -0.93
N GLY A 108 6.68 -4.62 -1.40
CA GLY A 108 7.10 -5.98 -1.75
C GLY A 108 7.59 -6.73 -0.51
N ASP A 109 7.72 -8.06 -0.64
CA ASP A 109 8.25 -8.92 0.42
C ASP A 109 9.70 -8.55 0.81
N GLY A 110 10.54 -8.23 -0.16
CA GLY A 110 11.89 -7.74 0.11
C GLY A 110 11.93 -6.38 0.80
N ASP A 111 11.06 -5.46 0.39
CA ASP A 111 10.97 -4.12 0.97
C ASP A 111 10.39 -4.16 2.38
N GLY A 112 9.23 -4.78 2.55
CA GLY A 112 8.49 -4.77 3.82
C GLY A 112 9.01 -5.72 4.88
N LEU A 113 9.57 -6.88 4.49
CA LEU A 113 9.94 -7.96 5.41
C LEU A 113 11.45 -8.13 5.61
N SER A 114 12.29 -7.46 4.80
CA SER A 114 13.74 -7.40 5.01
C SER A 114 14.10 -6.11 5.74
N ILE A 115 14.56 -5.10 5.02
CA ILE A 115 14.95 -3.81 5.63
C ILE A 115 13.79 -3.13 6.37
N GLY A 116 12.56 -3.38 5.93
CA GLY A 116 11.32 -2.87 6.55
C GLY A 116 10.80 -3.70 7.72
N GLY A 117 11.37 -4.88 7.99
CA GLY A 117 10.83 -5.85 8.95
C GLY A 117 10.56 -5.27 10.35
N ASN A 118 11.51 -4.48 10.89
CA ASN A 118 11.32 -3.82 12.17
C ASN A 118 10.15 -2.82 12.17
N HIS A 119 9.98 -2.07 11.08
CA HIS A 119 8.89 -1.09 10.97
C HIS A 119 7.55 -1.77 10.77
N MET A 120 7.52 -2.85 10.00
CA MET A 120 6.34 -3.68 9.83
C MET A 120 5.91 -4.32 11.15
N LEU A 121 6.85 -4.89 11.91
CA LEU A 121 6.59 -5.43 13.24
C LEU A 121 5.96 -4.38 14.16
N HIS A 122 6.51 -3.17 14.19
CA HIS A 122 5.97 -2.10 15.03
C HIS A 122 4.62 -1.57 14.55
N LEU A 123 4.33 -1.58 13.24
CA LEU A 123 3.01 -1.26 12.69
C LEU A 123 1.96 -2.26 13.17
N LEU A 124 2.25 -3.56 13.00
CA LEU A 124 1.37 -4.66 13.38
C LEU A 124 1.12 -4.67 14.90
N ARG A 125 2.18 -4.64 15.70
CA ARG A 125 2.13 -4.64 17.16
C ARG A 125 1.32 -3.47 17.73
N ARG A 126 1.32 -2.30 17.08
CA ARG A 126 0.53 -1.13 17.49
C ARG A 126 -0.89 -1.16 16.94
N ASN A 127 -1.21 -2.13 16.11
CA ASN A 127 -2.49 -2.28 15.44
C ASN A 127 -2.99 -0.97 14.82
N ILE A 128 -2.11 -0.32 14.07
CA ILE A 128 -2.44 0.94 13.40
C ILE A 128 -3.50 0.66 12.32
N ASN A 129 -4.55 1.46 12.29
CA ASN A 129 -5.66 1.32 11.34
C ASN A 129 -5.24 1.74 9.92
N VAL A 130 -4.50 0.88 9.24
CA VAL A 130 -4.06 1.01 7.85
C VAL A 130 -4.21 -0.33 7.14
N THR A 131 -4.34 -0.30 5.82
CA THR A 131 -4.36 -1.52 5.00
C THR A 131 -2.98 -1.76 4.40
N VAL A 132 -2.44 -2.97 4.54
CA VAL A 132 -1.15 -3.36 3.96
C VAL A 132 -1.38 -4.31 2.79
N LEU A 133 -0.95 -3.90 1.61
CA LEU A 133 -0.88 -4.72 0.41
C LEU A 133 0.55 -5.23 0.25
N LEU A 134 0.78 -6.48 0.64
CA LEU A 134 2.06 -7.14 0.50
C LEU A 134 2.13 -7.91 -0.83
N PHE A 135 2.94 -7.41 -1.75
CA PHE A 135 3.21 -8.03 -3.05
C PHE A 135 4.32 -9.08 -2.90
N ASN A 136 3.92 -10.29 -2.60
CA ASN A 136 4.86 -11.39 -2.33
C ASN A 136 5.19 -12.17 -3.61
N ASN A 137 6.21 -11.74 -4.33
CA ASN A 137 6.73 -12.42 -5.51
C ASN A 137 7.96 -13.31 -5.22
N ARG A 138 8.41 -13.37 -3.97
CA ARG A 138 9.56 -14.16 -3.47
C ARG A 138 10.90 -13.81 -4.13
N ILE A 139 11.06 -12.55 -4.54
CA ILE A 139 12.31 -12.09 -5.19
C ILE A 139 12.41 -10.56 -5.16
N TYR A 140 13.62 -10.02 -5.14
CA TYR A 140 13.87 -8.62 -5.48
C TYR A 140 13.83 -8.44 -7.00
N GLY A 141 12.65 -8.11 -7.55
CA GLY A 141 12.45 -8.01 -9.00
C GLY A 141 13.14 -6.79 -9.62
N LEU A 142 13.05 -5.61 -8.99
CA LEU A 142 13.58 -4.36 -9.51
C LEU A 142 15.11 -4.43 -9.71
N THR A 143 15.83 -5.10 -8.82
CA THR A 143 17.28 -5.28 -8.85
C THR A 143 17.73 -6.54 -9.61
N LYS A 144 16.81 -7.16 -10.37
CA LYS A 144 17.04 -8.27 -11.30
C LYS A 144 17.31 -9.63 -10.66
N GLY A 145 16.75 -9.91 -9.48
CA GLY A 145 16.54 -11.28 -9.08
C GLY A 145 17.35 -11.80 -7.90
N GLN A 146 17.66 -10.98 -6.90
CA GLN A 146 18.16 -11.48 -5.61
C GLN A 146 17.06 -12.21 -4.85
N TYR A 147 17.41 -13.22 -4.03
CA TYR A 147 16.43 -13.86 -3.17
C TYR A 147 15.93 -12.89 -2.09
N SER A 148 14.68 -13.02 -1.71
CA SER A 148 13.97 -12.21 -0.71
C SER A 148 13.75 -13.03 0.57
N PRO A 149 13.30 -12.41 1.66
CA PRO A 149 13.01 -13.13 2.91
C PRO A 149 11.99 -14.27 2.77
N THR A 150 11.17 -14.24 1.72
CA THR A 150 10.14 -15.27 1.46
C THR A 150 10.54 -16.28 0.39
N SER A 151 11.72 -16.14 -0.19
CA SER A 151 12.25 -17.09 -1.18
C SER A 151 12.44 -18.47 -0.56
N PRO A 152 12.14 -19.56 -1.27
CA PRO A 152 12.41 -20.91 -0.79
C PRO A 152 13.88 -21.13 -0.42
N LEU A 153 14.10 -21.96 0.59
CA LEU A 153 15.47 -22.41 0.95
C LEU A 153 16.16 -23.02 -0.27
N GLY A 154 17.42 -22.69 -0.48
CA GLY A 154 18.22 -23.16 -1.60
C GLY A 154 18.01 -22.41 -2.91
N THR A 155 17.21 -21.30 -2.91
CA THR A 155 17.01 -20.47 -4.11
C THR A 155 18.35 -19.97 -4.66
N ARG A 156 18.65 -20.32 -5.91
CA ARG A 156 19.87 -19.89 -6.61
C ARG A 156 19.61 -18.62 -7.39
N THR A 157 20.50 -17.66 -7.23
CA THR A 157 20.49 -16.39 -7.95
C THR A 157 21.91 -16.04 -8.40
N LYS A 158 22.06 -14.97 -9.20
CA LYS A 158 23.41 -14.49 -9.60
C LYS A 158 24.28 -14.12 -8.41
N THR A 159 23.68 -13.60 -7.34
CA THR A 159 24.38 -13.19 -6.11
C THR A 159 24.49 -14.31 -5.09
N THR A 160 23.77 -15.42 -5.28
CA THR A 160 23.75 -16.57 -4.38
C THR A 160 23.85 -17.87 -5.19
N PRO A 161 24.97 -18.13 -5.87
CA PRO A 161 25.08 -19.26 -6.79
C PRO A 161 25.04 -20.62 -6.08
N ALA A 162 25.43 -20.69 -4.81
CA ALA A 162 25.35 -21.90 -3.99
C ALA A 162 23.95 -22.20 -3.45
N GLY A 163 23.01 -21.23 -3.58
CA GLY A 163 21.68 -21.30 -3.00
C GLY A 163 21.57 -20.52 -1.68
N SER A 164 20.36 -20.03 -1.39
CA SER A 164 20.06 -19.34 -0.13
C SER A 164 20.11 -20.30 1.04
N ILE A 165 20.62 -19.85 2.17
CA ILE A 165 20.76 -20.64 3.42
C ILE A 165 19.70 -20.25 4.46
N ASP A 166 18.97 -19.16 4.21
CA ASP A 166 17.98 -18.66 5.15
C ASP A 166 16.64 -19.42 4.98
N ASN A 167 15.98 -19.70 6.10
CA ASN A 167 14.63 -20.22 6.08
C ASN A 167 13.66 -19.14 5.62
N PRO A 168 12.68 -19.47 4.75
CA PRO A 168 11.71 -18.49 4.28
C PRO A 168 10.81 -18.00 5.41
N LEU A 169 10.67 -16.69 5.51
CA LEU A 169 9.70 -16.06 6.41
C LEU A 169 8.28 -16.28 5.87
N ASN A 170 7.37 -16.68 6.74
CA ASN A 170 5.95 -16.76 6.42
C ASN A 170 5.27 -15.44 6.78
N PRO A 171 4.81 -14.64 5.80
CA PRO A 171 4.21 -13.34 6.07
C PRO A 171 2.91 -13.42 6.90
N LEU A 172 2.14 -14.49 6.73
CA LEU A 172 0.88 -14.67 7.48
C LEU A 172 1.16 -14.94 8.95
N LEU A 173 2.10 -15.83 9.26
CA LEU A 173 2.51 -16.09 10.64
C LEU A 173 3.13 -14.85 11.27
N PHE A 174 3.93 -14.10 10.52
CA PHE A 174 4.50 -12.84 11.00
C PHE A 174 3.42 -11.80 11.33
N ALA A 175 2.32 -11.77 10.59
CA ALA A 175 1.22 -10.84 10.84
C ALA A 175 0.30 -11.27 11.98
N LEU A 176 0.22 -12.58 12.27
CA LEU A 176 -0.67 -13.15 13.30
C LEU A 176 0.01 -13.35 14.65
N GLY A 177 1.34 -13.45 14.69
CA GLY A 177 2.13 -13.71 15.89
C GLY A 177 2.74 -12.53 16.51
#